data_df29384e3b203746788e4ee77463955f
#
_entry.id   df29384e3b203746788e4ee77463955f
#
_cell.length_a   1.000
_cell.length_b   1.000
_cell.length_c   1.000
_cell.angle_alpha   90.00
_cell.angle_beta   90.00
_cell.angle_gamma   90.00
#
_symmetry.space_group_name_H-M   'P 1'
#
loop_
_entity.id
_entity.type
_entity.pdbx_description
1 polymer ?
#
loop_
_entity_poly.entity_id
_entity_poly.type
_entity_poly.pdbx_seq_one_letter_code
_entity_poly.pdbx_strand_id
1 'polypeptide(L)'
;MSKHPPEPPASPRSDTQKFRPQPPYRVILLHEAGQELMRIVRAVMELTRLCKEEATHKMWESYHRGQSQLLVTHKERAELYVDQFADHGITVTIEPVVP
;
A
#
# COMPACT_ATOMS: atom_id res chain seq x y z
N MET A 1 -43.94 15.60 -5.90
CA MET A 1 -43.58 15.20 -5.77
C MET A 1 -42.76 14.75 -5.89
N SER A 2 -42.68 14.76 -5.72
CA SER A 2 -41.88 14.22 -5.71
C SER A 2 -41.09 13.98 -5.70
N LYS A 3 -40.85 13.91 -5.59
CA LYS A 3 -40.10 13.61 -5.55
C LYS A 3 -39.16 13.17 -5.65
N HIS A 4 -38.80 13.13 -5.66
CA HIS A 4 -37.88 12.61 -5.65
C HIS A 4 -37.07 12.38 -5.89
N PRO A 5 -36.78 12.34 -5.74
CA PRO A 5 -35.88 11.99 -5.90
C PRO A 5 -34.98 11.70 -6.10
N PRO A 6 -34.73 11.74 -6.11
CA PRO A 6 -33.80 11.31 -6.24
C PRO A 6 -32.88 10.96 -6.42
N GLU A 7 -32.48 11.08 -6.47
CA GLU A 7 -31.72 10.59 -6.56
C GLU A 7 -30.90 10.38 -6.88
N PRO A 8 -30.79 10.54 -6.82
CA PRO A 8 -29.95 10.24 -7.18
C PRO A 8 -29.30 9.86 -7.57
N PRO A 9 -29.00 9.97 -7.78
CA PRO A 9 -28.37 9.47 -8.11
C PRO A 9 -27.62 9.16 -8.34
N ALA A 10 -27.41 9.34 -8.50
CA ALA A 10 -26.87 8.87 -8.65
C ALA A 10 -26.19 8.67 -8.87
N SER A 11 -26.05 8.78 -9.00
CA SER A 11 -25.51 8.40 -9.21
C SER A 11 -24.98 7.99 -9.44
N PRO A 12 -24.87 8.03 -9.56
CA PRO A 12 -24.39 7.40 -9.82
C PRO A 12 -23.86 6.74 -9.77
N ARG A 13 -23.70 6.89 -9.75
CA ARG A 13 -23.39 6.20 -9.64
C ARG A 13 -23.06 5.40 -10.00
N SER A 14 -22.90 5.45 -10.42
CA SER A 14 -22.69 4.72 -10.70
C SER A 14 -22.31 4.06 -10.53
N ASP A 15 -22.09 4.26 -10.62
CA ASP A 15 -21.66 3.63 -10.39
C ASP A 15 -21.71 2.87 -9.71
N THR A 16 -22.28 2.77 -9.57
CA THR A 16 -22.44 2.00 -8.58
C THR A 16 -22.05 0.67 -8.68
N GLN A 17 -22.31 0.02 -9.51
CA GLN A 17 -21.92 -1.23 -9.65
C GLN A 17 -20.57 -1.30 -9.90
N LYS A 18 -20.25 -0.35 -10.35
CA LYS A 18 -18.92 -0.25 -10.46
C LYS A 18 -18.38 -0.23 -9.15
N PHE A 19 -19.23 -0.25 -8.22
CA PHE A 19 -18.74 -0.20 -6.94
C PHE A 19 -18.66 -1.56 -6.40
N ARG A 20 -18.37 -2.50 -7.19
CA ARG A 20 -17.99 -3.74 -6.70
C ARG A 20 -16.81 -3.53 -5.81
N PRO A 21 -16.85 -3.93 -4.55
CA PRO A 21 -15.75 -3.73 -3.65
C PRO A 21 -14.51 -4.45 -4.15
N GLN A 22 -13.39 -3.77 -4.12
CA GLN A 22 -12.13 -4.38 -4.46
C GLN A 22 -11.41 -4.73 -3.19
N PRO A 23 -10.64 -5.83 -3.18
CA PRO A 23 -9.89 -6.15 -1.98
C PRO A 23 -8.82 -5.11 -1.74
N PRO A 24 -8.47 -4.88 -0.47
CA PRO A 24 -7.29 -4.07 -0.20
C PRO A 24 -6.05 -4.83 -0.61
N TYR A 25 -4.94 -4.11 -0.71
CA TYR A 25 -3.67 -4.70 -1.09
C TYR A 25 -2.65 -4.46 0.00
N ARG A 26 -1.82 -5.45 0.25
CA ARG A 26 -0.69 -5.24 1.16
C ARG A 26 0.52 -4.89 0.34
N VAL A 27 1.29 -3.95 0.88
CA VAL A 27 2.57 -3.53 0.32
C VAL A 27 3.64 -4.24 1.12
N ILE A 28 4.48 -5.01 0.44
CA ILE A 28 5.42 -5.91 1.09
C ILE A 28 6.83 -5.52 0.70
N LEU A 29 7.64 -5.21 1.71
CA LEU A 29 9.05 -4.92 1.53
C LEU A 29 9.82 -6.23 1.34
N LEU A 30 10.60 -6.30 0.28
CA LEU A 30 11.40 -7.49 0.02
C LEU A 30 12.86 -7.22 0.40
N HIS A 31 13.48 -8.21 0.99
CA HIS A 31 14.89 -8.09 1.33
C HIS A 31 15.75 -8.39 0.11
N GLU A 32 16.76 -7.56 -0.10
CA GLU A 32 17.74 -7.78 -1.14
C GLU A 32 19.11 -7.62 -0.56
N ALA A 33 20.02 -8.54 -0.92
CA ALA A 33 21.36 -8.51 -0.41
C ALA A 33 22.07 -7.25 -0.89
N GLY A 34 22.94 -6.71 -0.04
CA GLY A 34 23.76 -5.57 -0.43
C GLY A 34 23.13 -4.22 -0.20
N GLN A 35 21.88 -4.17 0.26
CA GLN A 35 21.25 -2.88 0.53
C GLN A 35 21.66 -2.34 1.88
N GLU A 36 21.83 -1.03 1.94
CA GLU A 36 22.13 -0.37 3.19
C GLU A 36 20.86 -0.28 4.03
N LEU A 37 20.89 -0.86 5.22
CA LEU A 37 19.67 -1.01 6.01
C LEU A 37 19.06 0.31 6.44
N MET A 38 19.90 1.29 6.82
CA MET A 38 19.38 2.58 7.24
C MET A 38 18.72 3.35 6.09
N ARG A 39 19.18 3.10 4.88
CA ARG A 39 18.53 3.71 3.72
C ARG A 39 17.11 3.20 3.56
N ILE A 40 16.91 1.91 3.83
CA ILE A 40 15.58 1.33 3.80
C ILE A 40 14.70 1.98 4.86
N VAL A 41 15.22 2.13 6.07
CA VAL A 41 14.46 2.74 7.17
C VAL A 41 14.03 4.16 6.80
N ARG A 42 14.95 4.93 6.24
CA ARG A 42 14.64 6.32 5.87
C ARG A 42 13.57 6.38 4.79
N ALA A 43 13.67 5.51 3.78
CA ALA A 43 12.68 5.49 2.71
C ALA A 43 11.31 5.08 3.24
N VAL A 44 11.26 4.07 4.10
CA VAL A 44 10.00 3.64 4.69
C VAL A 44 9.36 4.78 5.47
N MET A 45 10.14 5.47 6.29
CA MET A 45 9.62 6.60 7.06
C MET A 45 9.09 7.70 6.15
N GLU A 46 9.85 8.00 5.11
CA GLU A 46 9.48 9.10 4.22
C GLU A 46 8.23 8.79 3.41
N LEU A 47 8.12 7.57 2.90
CA LEU A 47 7.06 7.25 1.97
C LEU A 47 5.79 6.77 2.66
N THR A 48 5.92 6.05 3.77
CA THR A 48 4.75 5.50 4.44
C THR A 48 4.36 6.26 5.69
N ARG A 49 5.20 7.17 6.14
CA ARG A 49 4.97 7.96 7.35
C ARG A 49 5.01 7.13 8.63
N LEU A 50 5.50 5.91 8.58
CA LEU A 50 5.72 5.13 9.79
C LEU A 50 6.80 5.81 10.63
N CYS A 51 6.69 5.69 11.95
CA CYS A 51 7.71 6.24 12.83
C CYS A 51 8.99 5.41 12.72
N LYS A 52 10.07 5.95 13.27
CA LYS A 52 11.38 5.30 13.15
C LYS A 52 11.36 3.89 13.74
N GLU A 53 10.72 3.72 14.89
CA GLU A 53 10.68 2.42 15.54
C GLU A 53 9.96 1.39 14.70
N GLU A 54 8.83 1.78 14.13
CA GLU A 54 8.09 0.87 13.27
C GLU A 54 8.84 0.57 11.98
N ALA A 55 9.41 1.61 11.38
CA ALA A 55 10.17 1.43 10.14
C ALA A 55 11.37 0.51 10.36
N THR A 56 12.04 0.69 11.51
CA THR A 56 13.18 -0.16 11.85
C THR A 56 12.73 -1.61 12.05
N HIS A 57 11.61 -1.79 12.72
CA HIS A 57 11.08 -3.13 12.94
C HIS A 57 10.75 -3.81 11.61
N LYS A 58 10.13 -3.06 10.69
CA LYS A 58 9.79 -3.62 9.37
C LYS A 58 11.05 -3.97 8.59
N MET A 59 12.08 -3.16 8.68
CA MET A 59 13.34 -3.43 8.01
C MET A 59 13.96 -4.71 8.56
N TRP A 60 14.02 -4.85 9.89
CA TRP A 60 14.60 -6.06 10.48
C TRP A 60 13.78 -7.30 10.16
N GLU A 61 12.46 -7.16 10.10
CA GLU A 61 11.60 -8.29 9.74
C GLU A 61 11.91 -8.75 8.33
N SER A 62 12.06 -7.80 7.37
CA SER A 62 12.41 -8.18 6.01
C SER A 62 13.79 -8.82 5.94
N TYR A 63 14.71 -8.32 6.75
CA TYR A 63 16.07 -8.86 6.77
C TYR A 63 16.09 -10.30 7.24
N HIS A 64 15.32 -10.61 8.28
CA HIS A 64 15.34 -11.96 8.86
C HIS A 64 14.41 -12.93 8.16
N ARG A 65 13.31 -12.45 7.60
CA ARG A 65 12.31 -13.34 7.00
C ARG A 65 12.26 -13.27 5.48
N GLY A 66 12.98 -12.34 4.90
CA GLY A 66 12.95 -12.14 3.45
C GLY A 66 11.91 -11.13 3.01
N GLN A 67 10.92 -10.86 3.83
CA GLN A 67 9.88 -9.90 3.47
C GLN A 67 9.20 -9.37 4.72
N SER A 68 8.54 -8.21 4.58
CA SER A 68 7.85 -7.59 5.68
C SER A 68 6.69 -6.77 5.13
N GLN A 69 5.51 -6.94 5.71
CA GLN A 69 4.35 -6.15 5.30
C GLN A 69 4.48 -4.74 5.88
N LEU A 70 4.48 -3.74 5.00
CA LEU A 70 4.58 -2.35 5.43
C LEU A 70 3.23 -1.76 5.81
N LEU A 71 2.26 -1.97 4.94
CA LEU A 71 0.93 -1.42 5.17
C LEU A 71 -0.07 -2.08 4.23
N VAL A 72 -1.34 -1.77 4.45
CA VAL A 72 -2.43 -2.25 3.59
C VAL A 72 -3.15 -1.01 3.09
N THR A 73 -3.45 -0.99 1.80
CA THR A 73 -4.13 0.15 1.21
C THR A 73 -4.86 -0.33 -0.05
N HIS A 74 -5.58 0.57 -0.73
CA HIS A 74 -6.25 0.18 -1.96
C HIS A 74 -5.23 0.01 -3.08
N LYS A 75 -5.65 -0.66 -4.14
CA LYS A 75 -4.75 -1.10 -5.20
C LYS A 75 -3.96 0.03 -5.83
N GLU A 76 -4.64 1.11 -6.14
CA GLU A 76 -4.00 2.23 -6.84
C GLU A 76 -2.87 2.82 -6.03
N ARG A 77 -3.09 2.98 -4.73
CA ARG A 77 -2.05 3.52 -3.87
C ARG A 77 -0.93 2.52 -3.67
N ALA A 78 -1.27 1.24 -3.61
CA ALA A 78 -0.25 0.20 -3.50
C ALA A 78 0.68 0.23 -4.70
N GLU A 79 0.12 0.39 -5.89
CA GLU A 79 0.93 0.48 -7.11
C GLU A 79 1.83 1.70 -7.09
N LEU A 80 1.33 2.81 -6.55
CA LEU A 80 2.16 4.00 -6.42
C LEU A 80 3.34 3.76 -5.50
N TYR A 81 3.13 3.05 -4.41
CA TYR A 81 4.23 2.72 -3.51
C TYR A 81 5.32 1.91 -4.20
N VAL A 82 4.92 0.97 -5.07
CA VAL A 82 5.90 0.19 -5.82
C VAL A 82 6.83 1.12 -6.59
N ASP A 83 6.25 2.10 -7.29
CA ASP A 83 7.03 3.03 -8.08
C ASP A 83 7.90 3.93 -7.22
N GLN A 84 7.34 4.43 -6.13
CA GLN A 84 8.07 5.33 -5.25
C GLN A 84 9.26 4.63 -4.58
N PHE A 85 9.06 3.41 -4.13
CA PHE A 85 10.16 2.66 -3.54
C PHE A 85 11.21 2.31 -4.59
N ALA A 86 10.78 2.00 -5.81
CA ALA A 86 11.73 1.71 -6.88
C ALA A 86 12.63 2.91 -7.14
N ASP A 87 12.10 4.12 -7.04
CA ASP A 87 12.90 5.33 -7.19
C ASP A 87 13.99 5.44 -6.14
N HIS A 88 13.80 4.81 -5.00
CA HIS A 88 14.80 4.76 -3.95
C HIS A 88 15.68 3.52 -4.05
N GLY A 89 15.52 2.73 -5.09
CA GLY A 89 16.28 1.50 -5.26
C GLY A 89 15.83 0.38 -4.35
N ILE A 90 14.60 0.43 -3.87
CA ILE A 90 14.07 -0.55 -2.93
C ILE A 90 12.93 -1.29 -3.60
N THR A 91 12.94 -2.62 -3.49
CA THR A 91 11.93 -3.44 -4.12
C THR A 91 10.80 -3.73 -3.13
N VAL A 92 9.59 -3.37 -3.51
CA VAL A 92 8.40 -3.79 -2.79
C VAL A 92 7.47 -4.47 -3.78
N THR A 93 6.63 -5.35 -3.27
CA THR A 93 5.62 -5.99 -4.10
C THR A 93 4.27 -5.79 -3.44
N ILE A 94 3.21 -6.05 -4.19
CA ILE A 94 1.86 -5.90 -3.65
C ILE A 94 1.09 -7.19 -3.92
N GLU A 95 0.16 -7.50 -3.01
CA GLU A 95 -0.71 -8.64 -3.24
C GLU A 95 -2.07 -8.36 -2.61
N PRO A 96 -3.15 -8.87 -3.21
CA PRO A 96 -4.47 -8.63 -2.64
C PRO A 96 -4.63 -9.38 -1.32
N VAL A 97 -5.34 -8.74 -0.39
CA VAL A 97 -5.74 -9.40 0.84
C VAL A 97 -7.03 -10.12 0.53
N VAL A 98 -6.98 -11.46 0.60
CA VAL A 98 -8.18 -12.24 0.33
C VAL A 98 -8.59 -12.97 1.58
N PRO A 99 -9.91 -13.13 1.79
CA PRO A 99 -10.41 -13.81 2.98
C PRO A 99 -10.13 -15.30 2.97
#